data_b03a5e2ba7e88354c217b64147c25ef8
#
_entry.id   b03a5e2ba7e88354c217b64147c25ef8
#
_cell.length_a   1.000
_cell.length_b   1.000
_cell.length_c   1.000
_cell.angle_alpha   90.00
_cell.angle_beta   90.00
_cell.angle_gamma   90.00
#
_symmetry.space_group_name_H-M   'P 1'
#
loop_
_entity.id
_entity.type
_entity.pdbx_description
1 polymer ?
#
loop_
_entity_poly.entity_id
_entity_poly.type
_entity_poly.pdbx_seq_one_letter_code
_entity_poly.pdbx_strand_id
1 'polypeptide(L)'
;MTPPRRRGNSLDGRTWTRYSISVWSDIRKSKEELALKHPALFPAQLVERLIECFLPPEGNIVLDPFCGLGSTVVAAHSLDRVGIGLDINPEYVEVARRRLGPCSDGCRIVCADAGAVSDHVEPETVDLAITSPPYWDVLTRRRSADRKAIRNYGDDGKDLGRVSDYQQFLAALGAVFGKVQRALRPRAYCIVVVMDLRKGKVFHPFHSDLAAVMQEVGYLWDDTIVWDRRHEYNNFRPLGYPAVFRINKAHEYVLIFQKPARDSATSAR
;
A
#
# COMPACT_ATOMS: atom_id res chain seq x y z
N MET A 1 -13.06 -33.83 -19.92
CA MET A 1 -13.18 -32.39 -20.14
C MET A 1 -12.37 -31.69 -19.07
N THR A 2 -11.38 -30.90 -19.42
CA THR A 2 -10.59 -30.07 -18.46
C THR A 2 -11.56 -29.04 -17.86
N PRO A 3 -11.64 -28.88 -16.53
CA PRO A 3 -12.50 -27.88 -15.93
C PRO A 3 -12.14 -26.48 -16.48
N PRO A 4 -13.12 -25.58 -16.65
CA PRO A 4 -12.83 -24.24 -17.16
C PRO A 4 -11.82 -23.56 -16.21
N ARG A 5 -10.79 -22.92 -16.79
CA ARG A 5 -9.79 -22.17 -16.01
C ARG A 5 -10.51 -21.07 -15.22
N ARG A 6 -10.33 -21.08 -13.90
CA ARG A 6 -10.86 -20.02 -13.02
C ARG A 6 -10.28 -18.66 -13.46
N ARG A 7 -11.12 -17.66 -13.61
CA ARG A 7 -10.68 -16.30 -13.96
C ARG A 7 -9.98 -15.65 -12.77
N GLY A 8 -8.85 -15.03 -13.00
CA GLY A 8 -8.10 -14.30 -11.96
C GLY A 8 -8.75 -12.95 -11.59
N ASN A 9 -9.51 -12.35 -12.53
CA ASN A 9 -10.22 -11.08 -12.35
C ASN A 9 -11.39 -10.96 -13.35
N SER A 10 -12.12 -9.83 -13.31
CA SER A 10 -13.28 -9.57 -14.17
C SER A 10 -12.97 -8.76 -15.44
N LEU A 11 -11.68 -8.41 -15.69
CA LEU A 11 -11.31 -7.57 -16.81
C LEU A 11 -11.62 -8.22 -18.17
N ASP A 12 -12.06 -7.39 -19.13
CA ASP A 12 -12.07 -7.77 -20.54
C ASP A 12 -10.66 -7.78 -21.13
N GLY A 13 -10.46 -8.43 -22.29
CA GLY A 13 -9.13 -8.59 -22.89
C GLY A 13 -8.46 -7.28 -23.28
N ARG A 14 -9.22 -6.23 -23.66
CA ARG A 14 -8.68 -4.92 -24.02
C ARG A 14 -8.17 -4.18 -22.80
N THR A 15 -8.94 -4.16 -21.73
CA THR A 15 -8.55 -3.56 -20.44
C THR A 15 -7.39 -4.32 -19.82
N TRP A 16 -7.42 -5.66 -19.89
CA TRP A 16 -6.30 -6.50 -19.44
C TRP A 16 -4.99 -6.09 -20.13
N THR A 17 -4.98 -6.03 -21.47
CA THR A 17 -3.78 -5.63 -22.24
C THR A 17 -3.28 -4.25 -21.85
N ARG A 18 -4.17 -3.29 -21.61
CA ARG A 18 -3.82 -1.93 -21.21
C ARG A 18 -3.22 -1.87 -19.79
N TYR A 19 -3.72 -2.68 -18.86
CA TYR A 19 -3.26 -2.67 -17.46
C TYR A 19 -2.05 -3.58 -17.21
N SER A 20 -1.79 -4.56 -18.08
CA SER A 20 -0.67 -5.51 -17.93
C SER A 20 0.69 -4.98 -18.41
N ILE A 21 0.89 -3.67 -18.38
CA ILE A 21 2.19 -3.03 -18.65
C ILE A 21 2.84 -2.59 -17.33
N SER A 22 4.16 -2.71 -17.27
CA SER A 22 4.92 -2.47 -16.03
C SER A 22 5.07 -1.01 -15.63
N VAL A 23 4.67 -0.04 -16.46
CA VAL A 23 4.75 1.40 -16.16
C VAL A 23 3.37 2.03 -16.29
N TRP A 24 2.82 2.52 -15.17
CA TRP A 24 1.55 3.22 -15.13
C TRP A 24 1.78 4.72 -15.00
N SER A 25 1.48 5.49 -16.06
CA SER A 25 1.69 6.94 -16.12
C SER A 25 0.41 7.76 -16.18
N ASP A 26 -0.76 7.09 -16.24
CA ASP A 26 -2.08 7.70 -16.42
C ASP A 26 -2.92 7.79 -15.12
N ILE A 27 -2.36 7.40 -13.99
CA ILE A 27 -3.01 7.51 -12.66
C ILE A 27 -3.00 8.97 -12.20
N ARG A 28 -4.16 9.48 -11.76
CA ARG A 28 -4.33 10.87 -11.32
C ARG A 28 -5.13 10.95 -10.03
N LYS A 29 -4.86 11.97 -9.24
CA LYS A 29 -5.69 12.34 -8.08
C LYS A 29 -6.94 13.07 -8.55
N SER A 30 -8.07 12.79 -7.93
CA SER A 30 -9.30 13.55 -8.13
C SER A 30 -9.18 14.98 -7.59
N LYS A 31 -10.13 15.85 -7.94
CA LYS A 31 -10.16 17.23 -7.40
C LYS A 31 -10.34 17.23 -5.89
N GLU A 32 -11.15 16.33 -5.37
CA GLU A 32 -11.40 16.13 -3.94
C GLU A 32 -10.14 15.68 -3.22
N GLU A 33 -9.40 14.73 -3.79
CA GLU A 33 -8.12 14.25 -3.24
C GLU A 33 -7.04 15.33 -3.22
N LEU A 34 -6.99 16.17 -4.24
CA LEU A 34 -6.07 17.32 -4.28
C LEU A 34 -6.42 18.35 -3.19
N ALA A 35 -7.72 18.55 -2.89
CA ALA A 35 -8.18 19.46 -1.85
C ALA A 35 -7.80 19.02 -0.43
N LEU A 36 -7.59 17.71 -0.19
CA LEU A 36 -7.15 17.18 1.10
C LEU A 36 -5.73 17.61 1.49
N LYS A 37 -4.91 18.04 0.53
CA LYS A 37 -3.51 18.51 0.74
C LYS A 37 -2.64 17.56 1.57
N HIS A 38 -2.94 16.25 1.54
CA HIS A 38 -2.18 15.25 2.28
C HIS A 38 -0.92 14.83 1.49
N PRO A 39 0.27 14.83 2.11
CA PRO A 39 1.53 14.62 1.40
C PRO A 39 1.73 13.19 0.88
N ALA A 40 1.12 12.21 1.53
CA ALA A 40 1.32 10.79 1.25
C ALA A 40 0.03 10.08 0.76
N LEU A 41 -0.98 10.84 0.32
CA LEU A 41 -2.20 10.26 -0.25
C LEU A 41 -1.90 9.69 -1.64
N PHE A 42 -2.09 8.38 -1.83
CA PHE A 42 -2.16 7.81 -3.17
C PHE A 42 -3.61 7.85 -3.69
N PRO A 43 -3.80 7.98 -5.03
CA PRO A 43 -5.11 8.16 -5.62
C PRO A 43 -6.01 6.93 -5.47
N ALA A 44 -7.31 7.12 -5.24
CA ALA A 44 -8.30 6.05 -5.32
C ALA A 44 -8.25 5.33 -6.68
N GLN A 45 -8.03 6.05 -7.78
CA GLN A 45 -7.85 5.47 -9.12
C GLN A 45 -6.76 4.40 -9.20
N LEU A 46 -5.65 4.56 -8.45
CA LEU A 46 -4.62 3.52 -8.36
C LEU A 46 -5.17 2.26 -7.72
N VAL A 47 -5.88 2.43 -6.58
CA VAL A 47 -6.45 1.32 -5.82
C VAL A 47 -7.55 0.62 -6.61
N GLU A 48 -8.44 1.36 -7.24
CA GLU A 48 -9.50 0.82 -8.10
C GLU A 48 -8.91 -0.10 -9.18
N ARG A 49 -7.87 0.39 -9.89
CA ARG A 49 -7.17 -0.43 -10.89
C ARG A 49 -6.51 -1.68 -10.30
N LEU A 50 -5.91 -1.56 -9.11
CA LEU A 50 -5.31 -2.71 -8.43
C LEU A 50 -6.38 -3.73 -8.00
N ILE A 51 -7.52 -3.28 -7.50
CA ILE A 51 -8.67 -4.14 -7.18
C ILE A 51 -9.17 -4.85 -8.45
N GLU A 52 -9.38 -4.14 -9.54
CA GLU A 52 -9.81 -4.71 -10.82
C GLU A 52 -8.83 -5.75 -11.37
N CYS A 53 -7.51 -5.55 -11.17
CA CYS A 53 -6.48 -6.45 -11.67
C CYS A 53 -6.29 -7.71 -10.79
N PHE A 54 -6.32 -7.56 -9.47
CA PHE A 54 -5.81 -8.56 -8.53
C PHE A 54 -6.86 -9.17 -7.59
N LEU A 55 -8.05 -8.57 -7.48
CA LEU A 55 -9.15 -9.18 -6.74
C LEU A 55 -9.89 -10.19 -7.64
N PRO A 56 -10.03 -11.45 -7.22
CA PRO A 56 -10.81 -12.42 -7.99
C PRO A 56 -12.29 -12.02 -8.06
N PRO A 57 -13.05 -12.44 -9.09
CA PRO A 57 -14.44 -12.02 -9.29
C PRO A 57 -15.35 -12.25 -8.08
N GLU A 58 -15.11 -13.32 -7.34
CA GLU A 58 -15.82 -13.68 -6.11
C GLU A 58 -15.24 -13.06 -4.84
N GLY A 59 -14.09 -12.38 -4.94
CA GLY A 59 -13.44 -11.71 -3.82
C GLY A 59 -14.23 -10.48 -3.37
N ASN A 60 -14.24 -10.23 -2.07
CA ASN A 60 -15.02 -9.14 -1.49
C ASN A 60 -14.25 -8.25 -0.53
N ILE A 61 -13.31 -8.79 0.26
CA ILE A 61 -12.68 -8.07 1.37
C ILE A 61 -11.31 -7.56 0.97
N VAL A 62 -11.14 -6.22 1.06
CA VAL A 62 -9.88 -5.51 0.81
C VAL A 62 -9.37 -4.90 2.12
N LEU A 63 -8.12 -5.19 2.48
CA LEU A 63 -7.48 -4.72 3.73
C LEU A 63 -6.40 -3.68 3.44
N ASP A 64 -6.37 -2.62 4.26
CA ASP A 64 -5.26 -1.66 4.33
C ASP A 64 -4.85 -1.40 5.79
N PRO A 65 -3.73 -1.97 6.27
CA PRO A 65 -3.26 -1.79 7.65
C PRO A 65 -2.64 -0.41 7.93
N PHE A 66 -2.44 0.43 6.90
CA PHE A 66 -1.89 1.80 6.99
C PHE A 66 -2.75 2.75 6.16
N CYS A 67 -4.06 2.76 6.42
CA CYS A 67 -5.04 3.33 5.49
C CYS A 67 -5.00 4.87 5.37
N GLY A 68 -4.33 5.58 6.26
CA GLY A 68 -4.23 7.03 6.22
C GLY A 68 -5.60 7.70 6.09
N LEU A 69 -5.78 8.46 5.01
CA LEU A 69 -7.06 9.12 4.70
C LEU A 69 -8.07 8.20 3.99
N GLY A 70 -7.87 6.88 4.00
CA GLY A 70 -8.85 5.87 3.60
C GLY A 70 -9.00 5.65 2.10
N SER A 71 -8.01 5.98 1.26
CA SER A 71 -8.15 5.80 -0.20
C SER A 71 -8.48 4.36 -0.60
N THR A 72 -7.89 3.36 0.07
CA THR A 72 -8.17 1.95 -0.19
C THR A 72 -9.61 1.58 0.16
N VAL A 73 -10.09 2.03 1.31
CA VAL A 73 -11.45 1.72 1.77
C VAL A 73 -12.50 2.39 0.89
N VAL A 74 -12.26 3.66 0.52
CA VAL A 74 -13.14 4.42 -0.39
C VAL A 74 -13.19 3.76 -1.77
N ALA A 75 -12.05 3.36 -2.33
CA ALA A 75 -11.98 2.69 -3.63
C ALA A 75 -12.64 1.29 -3.60
N ALA A 76 -12.47 0.53 -2.51
CA ALA A 76 -13.17 -0.73 -2.35
C ALA A 76 -14.69 -0.54 -2.34
N HIS A 77 -15.17 0.43 -1.57
CA HIS A 77 -16.60 0.78 -1.51
C HIS A 77 -17.17 1.22 -2.86
N SER A 78 -16.42 2.05 -3.63
CA SER A 78 -16.86 2.50 -4.97
C SER A 78 -17.01 1.36 -5.98
N LEU A 79 -16.39 0.22 -5.72
CA LEU A 79 -16.46 -1.00 -6.53
C LEU A 79 -17.34 -2.10 -5.92
N ASP A 80 -18.24 -1.73 -5.00
CA ASP A 80 -19.14 -2.66 -4.28
C ASP A 80 -18.35 -3.77 -3.55
N ARG A 81 -17.23 -3.40 -2.90
CA ARG A 81 -16.40 -4.29 -2.08
C ARG A 81 -16.32 -3.77 -0.65
N VAL A 82 -16.03 -4.66 0.28
CA VAL A 82 -15.85 -4.35 1.69
C VAL A 82 -14.39 -3.94 1.93
N GLY A 83 -14.18 -2.67 2.28
CA GLY A 83 -12.88 -2.15 2.69
C GLY A 83 -12.70 -2.20 4.20
N ILE A 84 -11.57 -2.68 4.67
CA ILE A 84 -11.16 -2.64 6.09
C ILE A 84 -9.86 -1.84 6.16
N GLY A 85 -9.88 -0.71 6.87
CA GLY A 85 -8.70 0.15 7.06
C GLY A 85 -8.33 0.29 8.52
N LEU A 86 -7.02 0.26 8.82
CA LEU A 86 -6.48 0.63 10.13
C LEU A 86 -5.54 1.83 9.96
N ASP A 87 -5.58 2.75 10.88
CA ASP A 87 -4.57 3.81 11.01
C ASP A 87 -4.43 4.22 12.47
N ILE A 88 -3.19 4.49 12.89
CA ILE A 88 -2.88 4.87 14.28
C ILE A 88 -3.27 6.33 14.58
N ASN A 89 -3.40 7.18 13.53
CA ASN A 89 -3.68 8.60 13.69
C ASN A 89 -5.21 8.86 13.73
N PRO A 90 -5.77 9.31 14.87
CA PRO A 90 -7.20 9.53 15.00
C PRO A 90 -7.73 10.64 14.07
N GLU A 91 -6.92 11.65 13.73
CA GLU A 91 -7.32 12.71 12.80
C GLU A 91 -7.46 12.15 11.37
N TYR A 92 -6.57 11.25 10.96
CA TYR A 92 -6.65 10.60 9.66
C TYR A 92 -7.86 9.68 9.57
N VAL A 93 -8.10 8.90 10.62
CA VAL A 93 -9.27 8.02 10.74
C VAL A 93 -10.58 8.82 10.62
N GLU A 94 -10.67 9.97 11.28
CA GLU A 94 -11.85 10.82 11.19
C GLU A 94 -12.08 11.39 9.78
N VAL A 95 -11.02 11.83 9.11
CA VAL A 95 -11.10 12.27 7.71
C VAL A 95 -11.48 11.10 6.79
N ALA A 96 -10.91 9.93 7.01
CA ALA A 96 -11.19 8.74 6.21
C ALA A 96 -12.67 8.30 6.35
N ARG A 97 -13.21 8.33 7.57
CA ARG A 97 -14.62 8.02 7.83
C ARG A 97 -15.57 9.02 7.15
N ARG A 98 -15.24 10.31 7.18
CA ARG A 98 -16.01 11.33 6.45
C ARG A 98 -15.99 11.12 4.94
N ARG A 99 -14.85 10.72 4.36
CA ARG A 99 -14.74 10.40 2.94
C ARG A 99 -15.53 9.16 2.55
N LEU A 100 -15.55 8.16 3.43
CA LEU A 100 -16.32 6.93 3.20
C LEU A 100 -17.83 7.19 3.24
N GLY A 101 -18.27 8.10 4.09
CA GLY A 101 -19.69 8.43 4.26
C GLY A 101 -20.48 7.42 5.11
N PRO A 102 -21.78 7.72 5.39
CA PRO A 102 -22.57 6.95 6.35
C PRO A 102 -23.14 5.62 5.81
N CYS A 103 -23.22 5.44 4.48
CA CYS A 103 -23.83 4.28 3.83
C CYS A 103 -22.78 3.30 3.29
N SER A 104 -21.83 2.91 4.13
CA SER A 104 -20.68 2.10 3.73
C SER A 104 -20.86 0.64 4.14
N ASP A 105 -21.81 -0.09 3.55
CA ASP A 105 -22.18 -1.47 3.87
C ASP A 105 -20.97 -2.38 4.11
N GLY A 106 -20.74 -2.73 5.39
CA GLY A 106 -19.64 -3.62 5.82
C GLY A 106 -18.24 -2.98 5.83
N CYS A 107 -18.02 -1.81 5.20
CA CYS A 107 -16.73 -1.11 5.24
C CYS A 107 -16.48 -0.53 6.63
N ARG A 108 -15.23 -0.56 7.08
CA ARG A 108 -14.86 -0.02 8.39
C ARG A 108 -13.45 0.57 8.42
N ILE A 109 -13.32 1.64 9.19
CA ILE A 109 -12.03 2.29 9.45
C ILE A 109 -11.83 2.33 10.97
N VAL A 110 -10.74 1.72 11.42
CA VAL A 110 -10.43 1.51 12.83
C VAL A 110 -9.24 2.38 13.22
N CYS A 111 -9.35 3.10 14.34
CA CYS A 111 -8.20 3.78 14.93
C CYS A 111 -7.40 2.76 15.75
N ALA A 112 -6.38 2.19 15.13
CA ALA A 112 -5.55 1.15 15.74
C ALA A 112 -4.17 1.09 15.08
N ASP A 113 -3.19 0.58 15.83
CA ASP A 113 -1.88 0.23 15.31
C ASP A 113 -1.97 -0.88 14.26
N ALA A 114 -1.18 -0.80 13.18
CA ALA A 114 -1.14 -1.82 12.14
C ALA A 114 -0.76 -3.20 12.67
N GLY A 115 0.00 -3.26 13.77
CA GLY A 115 0.28 -4.49 14.49
C GLY A 115 -0.94 -5.15 15.17
N ALA A 116 -2.08 -4.47 15.27
CA ALA A 116 -3.33 -4.99 15.79
C ALA A 116 -4.26 -5.63 14.74
N VAL A 117 -3.79 -5.83 13.50
CA VAL A 117 -4.61 -6.44 12.41
C VAL A 117 -5.34 -7.70 12.87
N SER A 118 -4.67 -8.58 13.62
CA SER A 118 -5.28 -9.84 14.11
C SER A 118 -6.41 -9.66 15.12
N ASP A 119 -6.54 -8.48 15.73
CA ASP A 119 -7.60 -8.17 16.69
C ASP A 119 -8.88 -7.69 15.98
N HIS A 120 -8.75 -7.34 14.70
CA HIS A 120 -9.81 -6.74 13.89
C HIS A 120 -10.19 -7.57 12.67
N VAL A 121 -9.35 -8.51 12.25
CA VAL A 121 -9.53 -9.30 11.02
C VAL A 121 -9.25 -10.77 11.30
N GLU A 122 -10.23 -11.62 11.02
CA GLU A 122 -10.09 -13.07 11.18
C GLU A 122 -9.10 -13.66 10.17
N PRO A 123 -8.40 -14.74 10.53
CA PRO A 123 -7.49 -15.43 9.61
C PRO A 123 -8.20 -15.90 8.33
N GLU A 124 -7.51 -15.76 7.21
CA GLU A 124 -7.95 -16.24 5.90
C GLU A 124 -9.33 -15.74 5.43
N THR A 125 -9.68 -14.50 5.82
CA THR A 125 -10.92 -13.85 5.36
C THR A 125 -10.67 -12.79 4.30
N VAL A 126 -9.46 -12.25 4.18
CA VAL A 126 -9.10 -11.16 3.26
C VAL A 126 -8.77 -11.70 1.88
N ASP A 127 -9.36 -11.11 0.85
CA ASP A 127 -9.17 -11.49 -0.54
C ASP A 127 -8.05 -10.70 -1.24
N LEU A 128 -7.74 -9.49 -0.73
CA LEU A 128 -6.69 -8.62 -1.25
C LEU A 128 -6.22 -7.66 -0.15
N ALA A 129 -4.92 -7.43 -0.02
CA ALA A 129 -4.39 -6.33 0.77
C ALA A 129 -3.71 -5.32 -0.14
N ILE A 130 -4.00 -4.02 0.03
CA ILE A 130 -3.36 -2.91 -0.69
C ILE A 130 -3.01 -1.86 0.33
N THR A 131 -1.73 -1.44 0.37
CA THR A 131 -1.29 -0.49 1.39
C THR A 131 -0.05 0.30 0.96
N SER A 132 0.19 1.41 1.65
CA SER A 132 1.45 2.16 1.58
C SER A 132 1.93 2.41 3.01
N PRO A 133 2.90 1.63 3.50
CA PRO A 133 3.41 1.80 4.86
C PRO A 133 4.14 3.15 5.02
N PRO A 134 4.38 3.62 6.25
CA PRO A 134 5.18 4.82 6.47
C PRO A 134 6.57 4.67 5.85
N TYR A 135 7.10 5.78 5.31
CA TYR A 135 8.42 5.81 4.67
C TYR A 135 9.49 6.16 5.71
N TRP A 136 9.73 5.25 6.66
CA TRP A 136 10.67 5.40 7.77
C TRP A 136 10.46 6.77 8.48
N ASP A 137 11.55 7.46 8.89
CA ASP A 137 11.49 8.77 9.57
C ASP A 137 11.44 9.98 8.60
N VAL A 138 11.05 9.77 7.32
CA VAL A 138 11.09 10.82 6.29
C VAL A 138 10.12 11.97 6.59
N LEU A 139 8.98 11.71 7.20
CA LEU A 139 7.99 12.76 7.52
C LEU A 139 8.28 13.48 8.83
N THR A 140 9.08 12.91 9.73
CA THR A 140 9.48 13.52 11.00
C THR A 140 10.57 14.58 10.85
N ARG A 141 11.12 14.75 9.64
CA ARG A 141 12.21 15.69 9.33
C ARG A 141 11.79 16.71 8.29
N ARG A 142 12.34 17.93 8.41
CA ARG A 142 12.17 19.00 7.43
C ARG A 142 12.78 18.56 6.08
N ARG A 143 11.95 18.44 5.05
CA ARG A 143 12.40 18.04 3.71
C ARG A 143 13.07 19.21 2.99
N SER A 144 14.25 18.98 2.43
CA SER A 144 14.96 19.97 1.61
C SER A 144 14.32 20.11 0.21
N ALA A 145 13.67 19.08 -0.30
CA ALA A 145 13.13 19.05 -1.67
C ALA A 145 11.85 19.89 -1.86
N ASP A 146 10.92 19.85 -0.91
CA ASP A 146 9.60 20.49 -1.04
C ASP A 146 9.22 21.44 0.10
N ARG A 147 10.10 21.59 1.12
CA ARG A 147 9.92 22.44 2.32
C ARG A 147 8.60 22.20 3.08
N LYS A 148 7.96 21.05 2.92
CA LYS A 148 6.72 20.73 3.64
C LYS A 148 6.97 20.64 5.15
N ALA A 149 5.94 21.01 5.92
CA ALA A 149 5.98 20.96 7.37
C ALA A 149 6.21 19.53 7.89
N ILE A 150 6.88 19.43 9.05
CA ILE A 150 7.03 18.17 9.78
C ILE A 150 5.64 17.69 10.18
N ARG A 151 5.32 16.43 9.91
CA ARG A 151 4.10 15.76 10.34
C ARG A 151 4.45 14.40 10.92
N ASN A 152 3.86 14.10 12.08
CA ASN A 152 3.96 12.78 12.71
C ASN A 152 2.72 11.97 12.32
N TYR A 153 2.86 10.65 12.25
CA TYR A 153 1.73 9.75 12.03
C TYR A 153 0.90 9.54 13.31
N GLY A 154 1.47 9.75 14.49
CA GLY A 154 0.80 9.66 15.79
C GLY A 154 1.74 10.02 16.94
N ASP A 155 1.20 10.13 18.15
CA ASP A 155 1.97 10.45 19.38
C ASP A 155 2.39 9.20 20.19
N ASP A 156 1.88 8.03 19.83
CA ASP A 156 2.20 6.77 20.51
C ASP A 156 3.60 6.24 20.14
N GLY A 157 4.28 5.62 21.09
CA GLY A 157 5.57 4.95 20.89
C GLY A 157 5.55 3.77 19.92
N LYS A 158 4.39 3.43 19.37
CA LYS A 158 4.15 2.40 18.34
C LYS A 158 4.20 2.93 16.90
N ASP A 159 4.37 4.26 16.70
CA ASP A 159 4.48 4.85 15.37
C ASP A 159 5.78 4.40 14.69
N LEU A 160 5.67 3.57 13.66
CA LEU A 160 6.80 3.07 12.86
C LEU A 160 7.61 4.21 12.21
N GLY A 161 7.00 5.36 11.95
CA GLY A 161 7.69 6.56 11.44
C GLY A 161 8.66 7.19 12.45
N ARG A 162 8.68 6.73 13.71
CA ARG A 162 9.60 7.19 14.76
C ARG A 162 10.77 6.26 15.03
N VAL A 163 10.78 5.08 14.42
CA VAL A 163 11.90 4.13 14.57
C VAL A 163 13.15 4.74 13.90
N SER A 164 14.18 5.00 14.67
CA SER A 164 15.39 5.69 14.17
C SER A 164 16.33 4.79 13.38
N ASP A 165 16.37 3.51 13.71
CA ASP A 165 17.17 2.49 13.04
C ASP A 165 16.42 1.87 11.87
N TYR A 166 17.08 1.80 10.71
CA TYR A 166 16.45 1.32 9.48
C TYR A 166 16.15 -0.17 9.50
N GLN A 167 17.02 -0.98 10.10
CA GLN A 167 16.83 -2.41 10.17
C GLN A 167 15.71 -2.77 11.16
N GLN A 168 15.63 -2.07 12.29
CA GLN A 168 14.51 -2.21 13.22
C GLN A 168 13.18 -1.79 12.58
N PHE A 169 13.19 -0.74 11.77
CA PHE A 169 12.01 -0.33 10.98
C PHE A 169 11.55 -1.42 10.01
N LEU A 170 12.48 -2.01 9.25
CA LEU A 170 12.18 -3.13 8.34
C LEU A 170 11.66 -4.36 9.09
N ALA A 171 12.27 -4.72 10.22
CA ALA A 171 11.83 -5.83 11.04
C ALA A 171 10.40 -5.61 11.60
N ALA A 172 10.09 -4.38 12.03
CA ALA A 172 8.76 -4.02 12.50
C ALA A 172 7.70 -4.10 11.39
N LEU A 173 8.04 -3.67 10.16
CA LEU A 173 7.19 -3.88 8.98
C LEU A 173 6.98 -5.37 8.70
N GLY A 174 8.04 -6.19 8.77
CA GLY A 174 7.94 -7.63 8.61
C GLY A 174 6.95 -8.26 9.61
N ALA A 175 6.97 -7.82 10.87
CA ALA A 175 6.04 -8.28 11.89
C ALA A 175 4.57 -7.93 11.56
N VAL A 176 4.31 -6.72 11.04
CA VAL A 176 2.97 -6.32 10.58
C VAL A 176 2.54 -7.17 9.40
N PHE A 177 3.39 -7.29 8.36
CA PHE A 177 3.05 -8.05 7.16
C PHE A 177 2.90 -9.55 7.42
N GLY A 178 3.54 -10.10 8.46
CA GLY A 178 3.29 -11.45 8.94
C GLY A 178 1.86 -11.63 9.46
N LYS A 179 1.28 -10.60 10.10
CA LYS A 179 -0.12 -10.61 10.55
C LYS A 179 -1.08 -10.44 9.37
N VAL A 180 -0.75 -9.56 8.42
CA VAL A 180 -1.50 -9.40 7.17
C VAL A 180 -1.53 -10.72 6.38
N GLN A 181 -0.40 -11.44 6.30
CA GLN A 181 -0.33 -12.73 5.63
C GLN A 181 -1.30 -13.76 6.25
N ARG A 182 -1.42 -13.79 7.58
CA ARG A 182 -2.37 -14.68 8.26
C ARG A 182 -3.82 -14.32 7.92
N ALA A 183 -4.15 -13.03 7.82
CA ALA A 183 -5.48 -12.55 7.45
C ALA A 183 -5.85 -12.86 5.99
N LEU A 184 -4.88 -12.88 5.08
CA LEU A 184 -5.07 -13.18 3.67
C LEU A 184 -5.46 -14.65 3.44
N ARG A 185 -6.36 -14.89 2.50
CA ARG A 185 -6.63 -16.24 1.97
C ARG A 185 -5.42 -16.79 1.23
N PRO A 186 -5.25 -18.12 1.16
CA PRO A 186 -4.24 -18.73 0.28
C PRO A 186 -4.39 -18.22 -1.16
N ARG A 187 -3.27 -17.88 -1.81
CA ARG A 187 -3.16 -17.28 -3.15
C ARG A 187 -3.67 -15.84 -3.26
N ALA A 188 -4.15 -15.21 -2.20
CA ALA A 188 -4.51 -13.80 -2.21
C ALA A 188 -3.26 -12.92 -2.34
N TYR A 189 -3.43 -11.74 -2.92
CA TYR A 189 -2.36 -10.78 -3.12
C TYR A 189 -2.22 -9.80 -1.96
N CYS A 190 -0.96 -9.39 -1.71
CA CYS A 190 -0.60 -8.26 -0.88
C CYS A 190 0.19 -7.27 -1.74
N ILE A 191 -0.35 -6.09 -1.96
CA ILE A 191 0.24 -5.08 -2.84
C ILE A 191 0.72 -3.91 -2.00
N VAL A 192 2.00 -3.56 -2.14
CA VAL A 192 2.63 -2.56 -1.30
C VAL A 192 3.22 -1.44 -2.14
N VAL A 193 2.74 -0.21 -1.93
CA VAL A 193 3.22 0.98 -2.65
C VAL A 193 4.32 1.64 -1.84
N VAL A 194 5.51 1.76 -2.42
CA VAL A 194 6.70 2.32 -1.76
C VAL A 194 7.57 3.14 -2.70
N MET A 195 8.44 3.96 -2.12
CA MET A 195 9.44 4.75 -2.84
C MET A 195 10.79 4.61 -2.14
N ASP A 196 11.87 4.57 -2.92
CA ASP A 196 13.22 4.59 -2.39
C ASP A 196 13.55 5.88 -1.65
N LEU A 197 14.34 5.76 -0.62
CA LEU A 197 14.66 6.82 0.31
C LEU A 197 16.12 7.26 0.21
N ARG A 198 16.39 8.51 0.57
CA ARG A 198 17.74 9.00 0.79
C ARG A 198 17.81 9.79 2.10
N LYS A 199 18.69 9.34 2.99
CA LYS A 199 18.96 10.02 4.27
C LYS A 199 20.39 10.54 4.27
N GLY A 200 20.55 11.83 4.11
CA GLY A 200 21.87 12.45 3.95
C GLY A 200 22.60 11.92 2.71
N LYS A 201 23.73 11.25 2.92
CA LYS A 201 24.52 10.66 1.84
C LYS A 201 24.11 9.24 1.47
N VAL A 202 23.37 8.56 2.34
CA VAL A 202 23.01 7.15 2.19
C VAL A 202 21.73 7.01 1.36
N PHE A 203 21.78 6.13 0.37
CA PHE A 203 20.62 5.68 -0.41
C PHE A 203 20.11 4.37 0.20
N HIS A 204 18.81 4.29 0.43
CA HIS A 204 18.12 3.11 0.91
C HIS A 204 17.19 2.63 -0.20
N PRO A 205 17.46 1.48 -0.84
CA PRO A 205 16.58 0.90 -1.85
C PRO A 205 15.36 0.23 -1.18
N PHE A 206 14.49 1.05 -0.59
CA PHE A 206 13.44 0.59 0.30
C PHE A 206 12.51 -0.43 -0.37
N HIS A 207 12.26 -0.30 -1.68
CA HIS A 207 11.46 -1.27 -2.42
C HIS A 207 12.09 -2.67 -2.39
N SER A 208 13.40 -2.77 -2.59
CA SER A 208 14.14 -4.03 -2.60
C SER A 208 14.33 -4.61 -1.20
N ASP A 209 14.69 -3.74 -0.23
CA ASP A 209 14.88 -4.15 1.16
C ASP A 209 13.58 -4.69 1.76
N LEU A 210 12.45 -3.99 1.52
CA LEU A 210 11.13 -4.46 1.95
C LEU A 210 10.74 -5.77 1.24
N ALA A 211 11.05 -5.89 -0.06
CA ALA A 211 10.75 -7.13 -0.79
C ALA A 211 11.49 -8.34 -0.18
N ALA A 212 12.74 -8.18 0.23
CA ALA A 212 13.49 -9.23 0.92
C ALA A 212 12.80 -9.62 2.25
N VAL A 213 12.41 -8.63 3.06
CA VAL A 213 11.66 -8.87 4.31
C VAL A 213 10.33 -9.58 4.05
N MET A 214 9.60 -9.20 3.02
CA MET A 214 8.33 -9.85 2.66
C MET A 214 8.53 -11.31 2.26
N GLN A 215 9.61 -11.62 1.55
CA GLN A 215 9.97 -13.00 1.19
C GLN A 215 10.36 -13.83 2.43
N GLU A 216 11.10 -13.24 3.39
CA GLU A 216 11.40 -13.87 4.69
C GLU A 216 10.14 -14.16 5.51
N VAL A 217 9.13 -13.29 5.43
CA VAL A 217 7.80 -13.51 6.02
C VAL A 217 7.05 -14.67 5.36
N GLY A 218 7.46 -15.05 4.14
CA GLY A 218 6.88 -16.18 3.40
C GLY A 218 5.94 -15.78 2.26
N TYR A 219 5.99 -14.53 1.79
CA TYR A 219 5.32 -14.14 0.55
C TYR A 219 6.14 -14.54 -0.69
N LEU A 220 5.47 -14.80 -1.80
CA LEU A 220 6.08 -14.87 -3.12
C LEU A 220 6.09 -13.46 -3.73
N TRP A 221 7.24 -12.95 -4.11
CA TRP A 221 7.31 -11.70 -4.89
C TRP A 221 6.97 -12.03 -6.34
N ASP A 222 5.78 -11.64 -6.77
CA ASP A 222 5.21 -12.04 -8.07
C ASP A 222 5.63 -11.09 -9.20
N ASP A 223 5.50 -9.75 -8.96
CA ASP A 223 5.84 -8.74 -9.98
C ASP A 223 6.03 -7.35 -9.35
N THR A 224 6.37 -6.37 -10.19
CA THR A 224 6.53 -4.96 -9.79
C THR A 224 6.04 -4.03 -10.89
N ILE A 225 5.21 -3.05 -10.52
CA ILE A 225 4.78 -1.97 -11.39
C ILE A 225 5.49 -0.67 -10.97
N VAL A 226 5.95 0.11 -11.93
CA VAL A 226 6.45 1.47 -11.72
C VAL A 226 5.29 2.44 -11.91
N TRP A 227 4.85 3.08 -10.84
CA TRP A 227 3.89 4.16 -10.92
C TRP A 227 4.61 5.48 -11.19
N ASP A 228 4.52 5.97 -12.43
CA ASP A 228 5.13 7.21 -12.88
C ASP A 228 4.30 8.41 -12.42
N ARG A 229 4.92 9.24 -11.59
CA ARG A 229 4.32 10.43 -10.98
C ARG A 229 4.89 11.74 -11.52
N ARG A 230 5.62 11.74 -12.63
CA ARG A 230 6.24 12.96 -13.18
C ARG A 230 5.27 14.12 -13.35
N HIS A 231 4.02 13.84 -13.66
CA HIS A 231 2.96 14.85 -13.78
C HIS A 231 2.62 15.58 -12.45
N GLU A 232 2.94 15.01 -11.30
CA GLU A 232 2.75 15.66 -9.98
C GLU A 232 3.91 16.62 -9.63
N TYR A 233 5.01 16.57 -10.36
CA TYR A 233 6.25 17.28 -10.09
C TYR A 233 6.51 18.37 -11.13
N ASN A 234 5.69 19.41 -11.17
CA ASN A 234 5.83 20.50 -12.12
C ASN A 234 7.10 21.38 -11.92
N ASN A 235 7.76 21.27 -10.77
CA ASN A 235 8.92 22.09 -10.40
C ASN A 235 10.04 21.24 -9.76
N PHE A 236 10.71 20.41 -10.55
CA PHE A 236 11.93 19.78 -10.10
C PHE A 236 13.00 20.80 -9.77
N ARG A 237 13.59 20.68 -8.59
CA ARG A 237 14.76 21.47 -8.20
C ARG A 237 16.02 20.64 -8.35
N PRO A 238 17.16 21.26 -8.74
CA PRO A 238 18.43 20.55 -8.80
C PRO A 238 18.89 20.21 -7.37
N LEU A 239 18.65 18.97 -6.96
CA LEU A 239 19.03 18.49 -5.63
C LEU A 239 20.57 18.40 -5.53
N GLY A 240 21.13 19.01 -4.48
CA GLY A 240 22.56 18.98 -4.22
C GLY A 240 23.42 19.92 -5.09
N TYR A 241 22.80 20.70 -5.99
CA TYR A 241 23.51 21.68 -6.81
C TYR A 241 24.16 22.78 -5.94
N PRO A 242 25.38 23.26 -6.28
CA PRO A 242 26.28 22.75 -7.33
C PRO A 242 27.24 21.65 -6.87
N ALA A 243 27.17 21.23 -5.60
CA ALA A 243 28.19 20.41 -4.96
C ALA A 243 28.09 18.92 -5.30
N VAL A 244 26.87 18.39 -5.52
CA VAL A 244 26.66 16.97 -5.81
C VAL A 244 25.41 16.76 -6.67
N PHE A 245 25.56 15.95 -7.72
CA PHE A 245 24.41 15.56 -8.55
C PHE A 245 23.53 14.56 -7.81
N ARG A 246 22.23 14.86 -7.71
CA ARG A 246 21.20 14.01 -7.08
C ARG A 246 20.01 13.84 -7.98
N ILE A 247 19.49 12.62 -8.05
CA ILE A 247 18.32 12.27 -8.85
C ILE A 247 17.04 12.52 -8.05
N ASN A 248 16.12 13.29 -8.63
CA ASN A 248 14.76 13.43 -8.12
C ASN A 248 13.97 12.13 -8.35
N LYS A 249 13.33 11.62 -7.31
CA LYS A 249 12.45 10.46 -7.43
C LYS A 249 11.08 10.92 -7.91
N ALA A 250 10.69 10.47 -9.10
CA ALA A 250 9.45 10.85 -9.75
C ALA A 250 8.51 9.65 -10.00
N HIS A 251 8.75 8.56 -9.29
CA HIS A 251 7.95 7.34 -9.35
C HIS A 251 7.88 6.68 -7.99
N GLU A 252 6.91 5.81 -7.84
CA GLU A 252 6.84 4.84 -6.76
C GLU A 252 6.81 3.43 -7.34
N TYR A 253 7.15 2.45 -6.54
CA TYR A 253 7.04 1.04 -6.88
C TYR A 253 5.76 0.47 -6.27
N VAL A 254 5.02 -0.28 -7.06
CA VAL A 254 3.89 -1.09 -6.62
C VAL A 254 4.39 -2.53 -6.60
N LEU A 255 4.77 -3.01 -5.43
CA LEU A 255 5.29 -4.36 -5.23
C LEU A 255 4.12 -5.33 -5.07
N ILE A 256 4.12 -6.39 -5.88
CA ILE A 256 3.04 -7.36 -5.94
C ILE A 256 3.52 -8.65 -5.31
N PHE A 257 2.95 -8.99 -4.16
CA PHE A 257 3.24 -10.23 -3.44
C PHE A 257 2.02 -11.13 -3.43
N GLN A 258 2.25 -12.44 -3.40
CA GLN A 258 1.18 -13.43 -3.26
C GLN A 258 1.42 -14.30 -2.03
N LYS A 259 0.38 -14.54 -1.24
CA LYS A 259 0.42 -15.59 -0.22
C LYS A 259 0.49 -16.95 -0.92
N PRO A 260 1.42 -17.85 -0.54
CA PRO A 260 1.49 -19.19 -1.11
C PRO A 260 0.17 -19.95 -1.01
N ALA A 261 -0.04 -20.90 -1.91
CA ALA A 261 -1.12 -21.86 -1.75
C ALA A 261 -0.89 -22.70 -0.48
N ARG A 262 -1.95 -23.25 0.09
CA ARG A 262 -1.77 -24.32 1.07
C ARG A 262 -1.12 -25.50 0.37
N ASP A 263 -0.01 -26.01 0.91
CA ASP A 263 0.56 -27.25 0.41
C ASP A 263 -0.47 -28.37 0.50
N SER A 264 -0.75 -29.04 -0.61
CA SER A 264 -1.61 -30.21 -0.67
C SER A 264 -1.03 -31.46 0.03
N ALA A 265 0.06 -31.28 0.80
CA ALA A 265 0.89 -32.34 1.34
C ALA A 265 0.62 -32.70 2.82
N THR A 266 -0.55 -32.42 3.39
CA THR A 266 -0.87 -32.87 4.76
C THR A 266 -2.16 -33.70 4.83
N SER A 267 -2.58 -34.30 3.73
CA SER A 267 -3.76 -35.20 3.67
C SER A 267 -3.41 -36.67 3.45
N ALA A 268 -2.19 -37.06 3.79
CA ALA A 268 -1.80 -38.47 3.70
C ALA A 268 -0.80 -38.82 4.81
N ARG A 269 -1.27 -38.95 6.04
CA ARG A 269 -0.73 -39.91 7.04
C ARG A 269 -1.79 -40.19 8.11
#